data_60cf56a8f6b987d08aef7fb89080b5a4
#
_entry.id   60cf56a8f6b987d08aef7fb89080b5a4
#
_cell.length_a   1.000
_cell.length_b   1.000
_cell.length_c   1.000
_cell.angle_alpha   90.00
_cell.angle_beta   90.00
_cell.angle_gamma   90.00
#
_symmetry.space_group_name_H-M   'P 1'
#
loop_
_entity.id
_entity.type
_entity.pdbx_description
1 polymer ?
#
loop_
_entity_poly.entity_id
_entity_poly.type
_entity_poly.pdbx_seq_one_letter_code
_entity_poly.pdbx_strand_id
1 'polypeptide(L)'
;MASATADLIVFGMLSSLFGPLLVTFAQRFHISLPDAGVVLSVYFVGAFCGVPLGWYTIKHLTGNVVLTITLLTMALGATGTALSPNWFGFLASIFVMGVGFGGVDFSLITLLVRTRMEGRARRLSVSNAGYGLGAVIGPVLIVLVHPNNYRYLLGAIGLSAVLLTLGNSGIIAPPMRDAPRRDPIVVGARQRRLILGTFIAAYILYVATETTTAGWIAPQLHRGGLSASLASAITAGFWLGLAVGRVLAGPAERHHSQRRLVLTGLGFAAALCAGAYATGAAPYLYPLVGFSLALVYPMGLIWYTALIPHDGDGVALLILCMMAGGVIGPAIESVMVSSFGIRVVPLVLCGFALACFGVFASALRFTPRDRA
;
A
#
# COMPACT_ATOMS: atom_id res chain seq x y z
N MET A 1 3.58 11.63 18.75
CA MET A 1 3.73 10.19 18.40
C MET A 1 2.41 9.46 18.42
N ALA A 2 1.62 9.53 19.49
CA ALA A 2 0.34 8.83 19.57
C ALA A 2 -0.63 9.19 18.40
N SER A 3 -0.75 10.48 18.07
CA SER A 3 -1.59 10.94 16.95
C SER A 3 -1.12 10.38 15.60
N ALA A 4 0.16 10.46 15.28
CA ALA A 4 0.72 9.93 14.04
C ALA A 4 0.53 8.41 13.88
N THR A 5 0.60 7.66 14.98
CA THR A 5 0.31 6.22 14.97
C THR A 5 -1.18 5.96 14.76
N ALA A 6 -2.06 6.76 15.38
CA ALA A 6 -3.50 6.68 15.19
C ALA A 6 -3.91 7.03 13.74
N ASP A 7 -3.29 8.07 13.15
CA ASP A 7 -3.48 8.41 11.73
C ASP A 7 -3.17 7.20 10.84
N LEU A 8 -2.06 6.49 11.09
CA LEU A 8 -1.65 5.33 10.30
C LEU A 8 -2.50 4.08 10.56
N ILE A 9 -3.09 3.93 11.76
CA ILE A 9 -4.08 2.86 12.00
C ILE A 9 -5.31 3.10 11.13
N VAL A 10 -5.89 4.31 11.15
CA VAL A 10 -7.06 4.66 10.32
C VAL A 10 -6.74 4.52 8.84
N PHE A 11 -5.54 4.94 8.44
CA PHE A 11 -5.02 4.80 7.10
C PHE A 11 -4.91 3.33 6.64
N GLY A 12 -4.37 2.46 7.49
CA GLY A 12 -4.28 1.03 7.23
C GLY A 12 -5.65 0.35 7.15
N MET A 13 -6.56 0.70 8.08
CA MET A 13 -7.95 0.23 8.04
C MET A 13 -8.60 0.54 6.70
N LEU A 14 -8.50 1.79 6.24
CA LEU A 14 -9.12 2.24 5.01
C LEU A 14 -8.59 1.50 3.78
N SER A 15 -7.27 1.35 3.66
CA SER A 15 -6.65 0.69 2.52
C SER A 15 -7.02 -0.78 2.37
N SER A 16 -7.35 -1.46 3.47
CA SER A 16 -7.64 -2.89 3.50
C SER A 16 -9.13 -3.26 3.38
N LEU A 17 -10.02 -2.27 3.45
CA LEU A 17 -11.47 -2.50 3.43
C LEU A 17 -12.03 -2.86 2.05
N PHE A 18 -11.44 -2.31 0.98
CA PHE A 18 -12.07 -2.38 -0.34
C PHE A 18 -12.18 -3.80 -0.89
N GLY A 19 -11.14 -4.61 -0.75
CA GLY A 19 -11.15 -5.99 -1.24
C GLY A 19 -12.35 -6.80 -0.72
N PRO A 20 -12.52 -6.94 0.58
CA PRO A 20 -13.70 -7.60 1.18
C PRO A 20 -15.05 -7.02 0.78
N LEU A 21 -15.11 -5.76 0.39
CA LEU A 21 -16.36 -5.07 0.02
C LEU A 21 -16.70 -5.11 -1.48
N LEU A 22 -15.80 -5.57 -2.36
CA LEU A 22 -16.05 -5.54 -3.81
C LEU A 22 -17.33 -6.27 -4.22
N VAL A 23 -17.59 -7.43 -3.62
CA VAL A 23 -18.83 -8.19 -3.91
C VAL A 23 -20.07 -7.41 -3.46
N THR A 24 -20.01 -6.76 -2.31
CA THR A 24 -21.08 -5.91 -1.77
C THR A 24 -21.34 -4.69 -2.68
N PHE A 25 -20.28 -4.08 -3.20
CA PHE A 25 -20.41 -2.97 -4.15
C PHE A 25 -21.04 -3.41 -5.47
N ALA A 26 -20.59 -4.56 -6.01
CA ALA A 26 -21.17 -5.14 -7.23
C ALA A 26 -22.68 -5.38 -7.08
N GLN A 27 -23.09 -5.98 -5.95
CA GLN A 27 -24.51 -6.25 -5.65
C GLN A 27 -25.31 -4.94 -5.48
N ARG A 28 -24.77 -3.99 -4.73
CA ARG A 28 -25.48 -2.74 -4.43
C ARG A 28 -25.76 -1.89 -5.68
N PHE A 29 -24.79 -1.79 -6.57
CA PHE A 29 -24.89 -0.96 -7.77
C PHE A 29 -25.33 -1.73 -9.01
N HIS A 30 -25.66 -3.02 -8.87
CA HIS A 30 -26.06 -3.91 -9.96
C HIS A 30 -25.07 -3.92 -11.14
N ILE A 31 -23.78 -3.96 -10.81
CA ILE A 31 -22.67 -4.00 -11.77
C ILE A 31 -21.92 -5.32 -11.67
N SER A 32 -21.07 -5.60 -12.65
CA SER A 32 -20.21 -6.78 -12.62
C SER A 32 -19.14 -6.68 -11.52
N LEU A 33 -18.63 -7.82 -11.06
CA LEU A 33 -17.53 -7.82 -10.08
C LEU A 33 -16.24 -7.19 -10.64
N PRO A 34 -15.85 -7.40 -11.91
CA PRO A 34 -14.75 -6.64 -12.52
C PRO A 34 -14.95 -5.12 -12.51
N ASP A 35 -16.18 -4.64 -12.80
CA ASP A 35 -16.48 -3.20 -12.74
C ASP A 35 -16.34 -2.66 -11.31
N ALA A 36 -16.77 -3.44 -10.30
CA ALA A 36 -16.56 -3.07 -8.91
C ALA A 36 -15.05 -3.00 -8.56
N GLY A 37 -14.21 -3.82 -9.17
CA GLY A 37 -12.75 -3.80 -9.00
C GLY A 37 -12.09 -2.47 -9.38
N VAL A 38 -12.72 -1.66 -10.23
CA VAL A 38 -12.27 -0.32 -10.61
C VAL A 38 -12.12 0.62 -9.39
N VAL A 39 -12.86 0.36 -8.30
CA VAL A 39 -12.75 1.09 -7.02
C VAL A 39 -11.30 1.15 -6.54
N LEU A 40 -10.57 0.03 -6.60
CA LEU A 40 -9.17 -0.05 -6.17
C LEU A 40 -8.30 0.89 -7.01
N SER A 41 -8.45 0.85 -8.33
CA SER A 41 -7.68 1.70 -9.24
C SER A 41 -8.02 3.19 -9.05
N VAL A 42 -9.29 3.55 -8.94
CA VAL A 42 -9.74 4.95 -8.73
C VAL A 42 -9.20 5.49 -7.40
N TYR A 43 -9.20 4.68 -6.34
CA TYR A 43 -8.61 5.04 -5.06
C TYR A 43 -7.12 5.38 -5.19
N PHE A 44 -6.35 4.54 -5.88
CA PHE A 44 -4.93 4.78 -6.09
C PHE A 44 -4.61 5.89 -7.10
N VAL A 45 -5.50 6.16 -8.08
CA VAL A 45 -5.40 7.38 -8.91
C VAL A 45 -5.53 8.62 -8.03
N GLY A 46 -6.49 8.63 -7.11
CA GLY A 46 -6.61 9.68 -6.11
C GLY A 46 -5.35 9.83 -5.27
N ALA A 47 -4.83 8.71 -4.74
CA ALA A 47 -3.60 8.71 -3.94
C ALA A 47 -2.40 9.26 -4.71
N PHE A 48 -2.23 8.85 -5.97
CA PHE A 48 -1.20 9.38 -6.86
C PHE A 48 -1.29 10.89 -7.05
N CYS A 49 -2.51 11.45 -7.18
CA CYS A 49 -2.74 12.89 -7.24
C CYS A 49 -2.51 13.58 -5.87
N GLY A 50 -2.81 12.89 -4.77
CA GLY A 50 -2.66 13.41 -3.41
C GLY A 50 -1.21 13.64 -2.98
N VAL A 51 -0.27 12.81 -3.44
CA VAL A 51 1.15 12.93 -3.11
C VAL A 51 1.76 14.26 -3.59
N PRO A 52 1.63 14.68 -4.88
CA PRO A 52 2.10 15.99 -5.34
C PRO A 52 1.42 17.16 -4.63
N LEU A 53 0.12 17.02 -4.30
CA LEU A 53 -0.62 18.04 -3.57
C LEU A 53 -0.06 18.18 -2.15
N GLY A 54 0.22 17.09 -1.45
CA GLY A 54 0.89 17.06 -0.16
C GLY A 54 2.30 17.69 -0.23
N TRP A 55 3.07 17.37 -1.28
CA TRP A 55 4.39 17.94 -1.51
C TRP A 55 4.34 19.47 -1.75
N TYR A 56 3.36 19.94 -2.50
CA TYR A 56 3.16 21.36 -2.73
C TYR A 56 2.74 22.09 -1.44
N THR A 57 1.74 21.57 -0.74
CA THR A 57 1.17 22.22 0.44
C THR A 57 2.16 22.28 1.61
N ILE A 58 3.00 21.24 1.84
CA ILE A 58 3.96 21.21 2.94
C ILE A 58 5.09 22.24 2.80
N LYS A 59 5.29 22.79 1.58
CA LYS A 59 6.24 23.88 1.33
C LYS A 59 5.71 25.23 1.75
N HIS A 60 4.38 25.41 1.73
CA HIS A 60 3.73 26.70 1.92
C HIS A 60 2.99 26.79 3.26
N LEU A 61 2.55 25.66 3.81
CA LEU A 61 1.73 25.57 5.01
C LEU A 61 2.48 24.85 6.13
N THR A 62 2.04 25.08 7.37
CA THR A 62 2.55 24.36 8.54
C THR A 62 2.08 22.92 8.54
N GLY A 63 2.86 22.03 9.18
CA GLY A 63 2.59 20.59 9.14
C GLY A 63 1.21 20.19 9.68
N ASN A 64 0.72 20.86 10.73
CA ASN A 64 -0.62 20.63 11.26
C ASN A 64 -1.71 21.01 10.26
N VAL A 65 -1.57 22.13 9.55
CA VAL A 65 -2.53 22.57 8.53
C VAL A 65 -2.57 21.58 7.36
N VAL A 66 -1.41 21.11 6.91
CA VAL A 66 -1.34 20.10 5.84
C VAL A 66 -2.03 18.80 6.24
N LEU A 67 -1.73 18.28 7.45
CA LEU A 67 -2.40 17.08 7.96
C LEU A 67 -3.89 17.28 8.13
N THR A 68 -4.33 18.45 8.61
CA THR A 68 -5.75 18.77 8.74
C THR A 68 -6.46 18.77 7.38
N ILE A 69 -5.90 19.43 6.38
CA ILE A 69 -6.50 19.48 5.02
C ILE A 69 -6.60 18.06 4.44
N THR A 70 -5.53 17.28 4.52
CA THR A 70 -5.50 15.94 3.93
C THR A 70 -6.42 14.95 4.66
N LEU A 71 -6.50 15.00 6.00
CA LEU A 71 -7.44 14.21 6.79
C LEU A 71 -8.89 14.60 6.53
N LEU A 72 -9.20 15.89 6.43
CA LEU A 72 -10.55 16.35 6.08
C LEU A 72 -10.94 15.96 4.65
N THR A 73 -10.01 16.00 3.70
CA THR A 73 -10.22 15.49 2.34
C THR A 73 -10.54 13.99 2.36
N MET A 74 -9.80 13.20 3.14
CA MET A 74 -10.06 11.77 3.31
C MET A 74 -11.43 11.53 3.98
N ALA A 75 -11.76 12.30 5.02
CA ALA A 75 -13.06 12.21 5.71
C ALA A 75 -14.23 12.55 4.79
N LEU A 76 -14.09 13.61 3.97
CA LEU A 76 -15.09 14.00 2.97
C LEU A 76 -15.31 12.86 1.95
N GLY A 77 -14.23 12.28 1.44
CA GLY A 77 -14.31 11.14 0.54
C GLY A 77 -14.97 9.92 1.19
N ALA A 78 -14.60 9.57 2.44
CA ALA A 78 -15.18 8.44 3.17
C ALA A 78 -16.68 8.64 3.41
N THR A 79 -17.09 9.82 3.88
CA THR A 79 -18.49 10.18 4.11
C THR A 79 -19.27 10.22 2.79
N GLY A 80 -18.71 10.81 1.74
CA GLY A 80 -19.28 10.80 0.40
C GLY A 80 -19.50 9.39 -0.12
N THR A 81 -18.54 8.50 0.04
CA THR A 81 -18.64 7.07 -0.34
C THR A 81 -19.76 6.37 0.44
N ALA A 82 -19.89 6.63 1.74
CA ALA A 82 -20.95 6.06 2.58
C ALA A 82 -22.35 6.51 2.14
N LEU A 83 -22.49 7.76 1.73
CA LEU A 83 -23.77 8.40 1.39
C LEU A 83 -24.14 8.33 -0.09
N SER A 84 -23.21 8.00 -0.99
CA SER A 84 -23.43 8.03 -2.44
C SER A 84 -24.61 7.14 -2.88
N PRO A 85 -25.59 7.72 -3.60
CA PRO A 85 -26.76 6.98 -4.07
C PRO A 85 -26.48 6.21 -5.37
N ASN A 86 -25.50 6.63 -6.16
CA ASN A 86 -25.20 6.08 -7.48
C ASN A 86 -23.70 5.77 -7.63
N TRP A 87 -23.36 4.98 -8.65
CA TRP A 87 -22.01 4.50 -8.91
C TRP A 87 -21.00 5.61 -9.20
N PHE A 88 -21.36 6.61 -10.01
CA PHE A 88 -20.46 7.69 -10.37
C PHE A 88 -20.11 8.59 -9.18
N GLY A 89 -21.10 8.94 -8.36
CA GLY A 89 -20.88 9.67 -7.11
C GLY A 89 -20.04 8.88 -6.11
N PHE A 90 -20.23 7.55 -6.09
CA PHE A 90 -19.42 6.63 -5.29
C PHE A 90 -17.95 6.66 -5.73
N LEU A 91 -17.67 6.51 -7.04
CA LEU A 91 -16.30 6.58 -7.58
C LEU A 91 -15.65 7.95 -7.36
N ALA A 92 -16.40 9.04 -7.57
CA ALA A 92 -15.88 10.38 -7.30
C ALA A 92 -15.49 10.56 -5.83
N SER A 93 -16.29 10.03 -4.91
CA SER A 93 -15.99 10.06 -3.47
C SER A 93 -14.78 9.19 -3.12
N ILE A 94 -14.63 8.03 -3.74
CA ILE A 94 -13.45 7.16 -3.63
C ILE A 94 -12.19 7.88 -4.12
N PHE A 95 -12.26 8.59 -5.24
CA PHE A 95 -11.16 9.41 -5.75
C PHE A 95 -10.74 10.48 -4.74
N VAL A 96 -11.71 11.26 -4.20
CA VAL A 96 -11.45 12.30 -3.19
C VAL A 96 -10.81 11.68 -1.93
N MET A 97 -11.31 10.52 -1.50
CA MET A 97 -10.74 9.78 -0.37
C MET A 97 -9.29 9.35 -0.65
N GLY A 98 -9.01 8.89 -1.87
CA GLY A 98 -7.67 8.58 -2.33
C GLY A 98 -6.73 9.79 -2.31
N VAL A 99 -7.20 10.97 -2.77
CA VAL A 99 -6.42 12.23 -2.69
C VAL A 99 -6.03 12.53 -1.24
N GLY A 100 -6.98 12.44 -0.31
CA GLY A 100 -6.70 12.60 1.12
C GLY A 100 -5.68 11.58 1.62
N PHE A 101 -5.83 10.31 1.24
CA PHE A 101 -4.93 9.22 1.58
C PHE A 101 -3.49 9.48 1.14
N GLY A 102 -3.26 9.78 -0.14
CA GLY A 102 -1.92 10.08 -0.66
C GLY A 102 -1.28 11.32 -0.01
N GLY A 103 -2.10 12.35 0.26
CA GLY A 103 -1.67 13.55 0.97
C GLY A 103 -1.25 13.28 2.42
N VAL A 104 -2.02 12.45 3.17
CA VAL A 104 -1.68 12.03 4.54
C VAL A 104 -0.39 11.21 4.55
N ASP A 105 -0.29 10.20 3.68
CA ASP A 105 0.89 9.32 3.60
C ASP A 105 2.18 10.11 3.39
N PHE A 106 2.19 10.96 2.36
CA PHE A 106 3.35 11.79 2.05
C PHE A 106 3.69 12.76 3.19
N SER A 107 2.69 13.46 3.72
CA SER A 107 2.89 14.50 4.72
C SER A 107 3.36 13.91 6.04
N LEU A 108 2.76 12.80 6.47
CA LEU A 108 3.09 12.15 7.73
C LEU A 108 4.52 11.59 7.72
N ILE A 109 4.90 10.88 6.65
CA ILE A 109 6.26 10.36 6.48
C ILE A 109 7.27 11.54 6.48
N THR A 110 6.97 12.61 5.74
CA THR A 110 7.83 13.79 5.67
C THR A 110 8.02 14.45 7.05
N LEU A 111 6.94 14.61 7.82
CA LEU A 111 6.98 15.20 9.15
C LEU A 111 7.73 14.31 10.15
N LEU A 112 7.52 13.00 10.12
CA LEU A 112 8.23 12.04 10.98
C LEU A 112 9.74 12.02 10.70
N VAL A 113 10.12 12.15 9.43
CA VAL A 113 11.53 12.22 9.02
C VAL A 113 12.22 13.51 9.47
N ARG A 114 11.48 14.61 9.57
CA ARG A 114 12.01 15.95 9.94
C ARG A 114 12.17 16.16 11.44
N THR A 115 11.48 15.40 12.27
CA THR A 115 11.65 15.48 13.71
C THR A 115 13.04 14.98 14.15
N ARG A 116 13.54 15.45 15.32
CA ARG A 116 14.90 15.21 15.85
C ARG A 116 15.48 13.84 15.46
N MET A 117 16.77 13.81 15.12
CA MET A 117 17.53 12.61 14.66
C MET A 117 17.42 11.43 15.65
N GLU A 118 17.46 11.71 16.96
CA GLU A 118 17.32 10.68 17.99
C GLU A 118 15.93 10.00 17.93
N GLY A 119 15.93 8.68 17.84
CA GLY A 119 14.72 7.87 17.81
C GLY A 119 13.90 7.93 16.50
N ARG A 120 14.44 8.51 15.42
CA ARG A 120 13.77 8.58 14.10
C ARG A 120 13.38 7.20 13.56
N ALA A 121 14.33 6.25 13.57
CA ALA A 121 14.07 4.89 13.13
C ALA A 121 12.95 4.21 13.95
N ARG A 122 12.98 4.38 15.29
CA ARG A 122 11.93 3.86 16.17
C ARG A 122 10.57 4.49 15.86
N ARG A 123 10.51 5.80 15.61
CA ARG A 123 9.23 6.47 15.27
C ARG A 123 8.65 5.97 13.97
N LEU A 124 9.47 5.84 12.92
CA LEU A 124 9.05 5.27 11.63
C LEU A 124 8.56 3.82 11.78
N SER A 125 9.28 3.01 12.56
CA SER A 125 8.89 1.61 12.80
C SER A 125 7.56 1.49 13.55
N VAL A 126 7.37 2.29 14.63
CA VAL A 126 6.11 2.30 15.40
C VAL A 126 4.95 2.79 14.53
N SER A 127 5.19 3.81 13.72
CA SER A 127 4.17 4.35 12.81
C SER A 127 3.79 3.33 11.73
N ASN A 128 4.76 2.66 11.11
CA ASN A 128 4.49 1.59 10.14
C ASN A 128 3.80 0.37 10.77
N ALA A 129 4.10 0.06 12.05
CA ALA A 129 3.35 -0.96 12.79
C ALA A 129 1.89 -0.55 12.98
N GLY A 130 1.61 0.74 13.21
CA GLY A 130 0.25 1.29 13.24
C GLY A 130 -0.52 1.04 11.94
N TYR A 131 0.10 1.30 10.79
CA TYR A 131 -0.49 0.96 9.48
C TYR A 131 -0.81 -0.53 9.36
N GLY A 132 0.16 -1.39 9.68
CA GLY A 132 -0.04 -2.85 9.63
C GLY A 132 -1.17 -3.33 10.54
N LEU A 133 -1.25 -2.77 11.76
CA LEU A 133 -2.35 -3.07 12.69
C LEU A 133 -3.70 -2.64 12.11
N GLY A 134 -3.79 -1.43 11.57
CA GLY A 134 -4.99 -0.94 10.89
C GLY A 134 -5.41 -1.83 9.71
N ALA A 135 -4.45 -2.26 8.89
CA ALA A 135 -4.71 -3.13 7.75
C ALA A 135 -5.25 -4.52 8.15
N VAL A 136 -4.89 -5.03 9.31
CA VAL A 136 -5.50 -6.24 9.88
C VAL A 136 -6.90 -5.95 10.42
N ILE A 137 -7.06 -4.83 11.14
CA ILE A 137 -8.35 -4.46 11.77
C ILE A 137 -9.44 -4.23 10.72
N GLY A 138 -9.12 -3.60 9.57
CA GLY A 138 -10.11 -3.29 8.54
C GLY A 138 -10.98 -4.48 8.11
N PRO A 139 -10.42 -5.56 7.57
CA PRO A 139 -11.18 -6.76 7.20
C PRO A 139 -11.86 -7.46 8.39
N VAL A 140 -11.25 -7.41 9.59
CA VAL A 140 -11.87 -7.96 10.82
C VAL A 140 -13.13 -7.18 11.17
N LEU A 141 -13.13 -5.86 11.05
CA LEU A 141 -14.34 -5.05 11.28
C LEU A 141 -15.47 -5.40 10.30
N ILE A 142 -15.15 -5.75 9.06
CA ILE A 142 -16.16 -6.21 8.08
C ILE A 142 -16.79 -7.54 8.55
N VAL A 143 -16.00 -8.44 9.14
CA VAL A 143 -16.53 -9.68 9.73
C VAL A 143 -17.51 -9.37 10.85
N LEU A 144 -17.18 -8.41 11.74
CA LEU A 144 -17.98 -8.07 12.91
C LEU A 144 -19.24 -7.27 12.56
N VAL A 145 -19.12 -6.30 11.64
CA VAL A 145 -20.20 -5.35 11.32
C VAL A 145 -21.11 -5.88 10.21
N HIS A 146 -20.69 -6.90 9.47
CA HIS A 146 -21.28 -7.44 8.25
C HIS A 146 -21.08 -6.51 7.02
N PRO A 147 -20.73 -7.05 5.84
CA PRO A 147 -20.41 -6.26 4.64
C PRO A 147 -21.49 -5.26 4.21
N ASN A 148 -22.77 -5.60 4.39
CA ASN A 148 -23.89 -4.73 4.02
C ASN A 148 -23.95 -3.43 4.84
N ASN A 149 -23.34 -3.42 6.03
CA ASN A 149 -23.28 -2.28 6.94
C ASN A 149 -22.05 -1.39 6.72
N TYR A 150 -21.30 -1.59 5.64
CA TYR A 150 -20.06 -0.85 5.35
C TYR A 150 -20.20 0.68 5.40
N ARG A 151 -21.41 1.22 5.19
CA ARG A 151 -21.69 2.67 5.29
C ARG A 151 -21.38 3.20 6.69
N TYR A 152 -21.77 2.46 7.73
CA TYR A 152 -21.46 2.86 9.13
C TYR A 152 -19.97 2.79 9.39
N LEU A 153 -19.29 1.79 8.83
CA LEU A 153 -17.83 1.65 8.95
C LEU A 153 -17.09 2.80 8.27
N LEU A 154 -17.46 3.15 7.04
CA LEU A 154 -16.87 4.29 6.33
C LEU A 154 -17.21 5.62 7.02
N GLY A 155 -18.43 5.78 7.54
CA GLY A 155 -18.82 6.95 8.34
C GLY A 155 -17.99 7.06 9.63
N ALA A 156 -17.76 5.95 10.33
CA ALA A 156 -16.92 5.91 11.54
C ALA A 156 -15.46 6.25 11.21
N ILE A 157 -14.93 5.76 10.09
CA ILE A 157 -13.59 6.12 9.60
C ILE A 157 -13.51 7.61 9.26
N GLY A 158 -14.50 8.15 8.56
CA GLY A 158 -14.59 9.58 8.28
C GLY A 158 -14.62 10.43 9.56
N LEU A 159 -15.43 10.03 10.53
CA LEU A 159 -15.48 10.70 11.84
C LEU A 159 -14.13 10.60 12.57
N SER A 160 -13.49 9.42 12.55
CA SER A 160 -12.17 9.24 13.15
C SER A 160 -11.13 10.15 12.51
N ALA A 161 -11.14 10.30 11.19
CA ALA A 161 -10.24 11.22 10.49
C ALA A 161 -10.48 12.69 10.91
N VAL A 162 -11.74 13.11 11.09
CA VAL A 162 -12.05 14.44 11.63
C VAL A 162 -11.53 14.62 13.06
N LEU A 163 -11.74 13.63 13.94
CA LEU A 163 -11.27 13.69 15.32
C LEU A 163 -9.72 13.74 15.41
N LEU A 164 -9.03 13.06 14.51
CA LEU A 164 -7.57 13.07 14.43
C LEU A 164 -7.01 14.46 14.06
N THR A 165 -7.77 15.32 13.38
CA THR A 165 -7.34 16.71 13.13
C THR A 165 -7.15 17.48 14.43
N LEU A 166 -7.98 17.22 15.44
CA LEU A 166 -7.86 17.83 16.77
C LEU A 166 -6.59 17.34 17.48
N GLY A 167 -6.27 16.03 17.39
CA GLY A 167 -5.03 15.45 17.95
C GLY A 167 -3.76 15.97 17.29
N ASN A 168 -3.84 16.38 16.02
CA ASN A 168 -2.70 16.90 15.25
C ASN A 168 -2.51 18.42 15.38
N SER A 169 -3.39 19.13 16.05
CA SER A 169 -3.30 20.59 16.25
C SER A 169 -2.01 21.04 16.94
N GLY A 170 -1.42 20.19 17.80
CA GLY A 170 -0.15 20.45 18.49
C GLY A 170 1.12 20.17 17.66
N ILE A 171 1.00 19.70 16.41
CA ILE A 171 2.16 19.44 15.54
C ILE A 171 2.62 20.76 14.91
N ILE A 172 3.52 21.47 15.59
CA ILE A 172 4.10 22.72 15.08
C ILE A 172 5.33 22.36 14.24
N ALA A 173 5.15 22.16 12.93
CA ALA A 173 6.24 22.00 11.99
C ALA A 173 6.18 23.16 10.97
N PRO A 174 7.24 23.99 10.87
CA PRO A 174 7.24 25.11 9.92
C PRO A 174 7.24 24.62 8.47
N PRO A 175 6.80 25.47 7.52
CA PRO A 175 6.83 25.14 6.09
C PRO A 175 8.22 24.72 5.62
N MET A 176 8.27 23.83 4.64
CA MET A 176 9.52 23.31 4.08
C MET A 176 10.05 24.26 2.99
N ARG A 177 10.66 25.38 3.40
CA ARG A 177 11.14 26.37 2.43
C ARG A 177 12.47 26.01 1.79
N ASP A 178 13.35 25.27 2.49
CA ASP A 178 14.66 24.88 2.01
C ASP A 178 14.89 23.38 2.15
N ALA A 179 15.29 22.75 1.08
CA ALA A 179 15.83 21.39 1.14
C ALA A 179 17.23 21.48 1.82
N PRO A 180 17.55 20.61 2.78
CA PRO A 180 18.92 20.57 3.33
C PRO A 180 19.91 20.34 2.18
N ARG A 181 21.09 21.01 2.25
CA ARG A 181 22.19 20.74 1.32
C ARG A 181 22.43 19.23 1.27
N ARG A 182 22.35 18.67 0.08
CA ARG A 182 22.55 17.23 -0.13
C ARG A 182 23.99 16.99 -0.49
N ASP A 183 24.55 15.93 0.04
CA ASP A 183 25.85 15.44 -0.40
C ASP A 183 25.77 15.06 -1.89
N PRO A 184 26.84 15.31 -2.66
CA PRO A 184 26.84 15.02 -4.10
C PRO A 184 26.67 13.52 -4.34
N ILE A 185 25.83 13.17 -5.31
CA ILE A 185 25.67 11.79 -5.78
C ILE A 185 26.93 11.41 -6.56
N VAL A 186 27.67 10.42 -6.06
CA VAL A 186 28.94 9.95 -6.66
C VAL A 186 28.72 9.11 -7.91
N VAL A 187 27.51 8.59 -8.11
CA VAL A 187 27.19 7.71 -9.25
C VAL A 187 26.92 8.55 -10.51
N GLY A 188 27.49 8.12 -11.66
CA GLY A 188 27.32 8.80 -12.94
C GLY A 188 25.84 8.88 -13.37
N ALA A 189 25.44 9.98 -14.01
CA ALA A 189 24.03 10.28 -14.34
C ALA A 189 23.34 9.17 -15.18
N ARG A 190 24.04 8.52 -16.10
CA ARG A 190 23.50 7.40 -16.89
C ARG A 190 23.23 6.18 -16.03
N GLN A 191 24.19 5.82 -15.17
CA GLN A 191 24.05 4.67 -14.27
C GLN A 191 22.94 4.92 -13.24
N ARG A 192 22.88 6.13 -12.65
CA ARG A 192 21.77 6.53 -11.75
C ARG A 192 20.42 6.35 -12.42
N ARG A 193 20.22 6.83 -13.66
CA ARG A 193 18.95 6.68 -14.39
C ARG A 193 18.57 5.23 -14.62
N LEU A 194 19.54 4.36 -14.96
CA LEU A 194 19.28 2.94 -15.17
C LEU A 194 18.90 2.23 -13.88
N ILE A 195 19.62 2.47 -12.77
CA ILE A 195 19.29 1.90 -11.47
C ILE A 195 17.92 2.39 -11.02
N LEU A 196 17.68 3.70 -11.01
CA LEU A 196 16.42 4.31 -10.61
C LEU A 196 15.25 3.77 -11.43
N GLY A 197 15.36 3.72 -12.76
CA GLY A 197 14.32 3.17 -13.63
C GLY A 197 14.02 1.70 -13.36
N THR A 198 15.05 0.89 -13.09
CA THR A 198 14.88 -0.52 -12.72
C THR A 198 14.11 -0.66 -11.40
N PHE A 199 14.47 0.12 -10.37
CA PHE A 199 13.80 0.07 -9.09
C PHE A 199 12.38 0.66 -9.14
N ILE A 200 12.14 1.72 -9.95
CA ILE A 200 10.77 2.23 -10.20
C ILE A 200 9.90 1.12 -10.79
N ALA A 201 10.35 0.45 -11.85
CA ALA A 201 9.59 -0.64 -12.47
C ALA A 201 9.34 -1.80 -11.48
N ALA A 202 10.36 -2.17 -10.70
CA ALA A 202 10.24 -3.20 -9.68
C ALA A 202 9.20 -2.82 -8.59
N TYR A 203 9.22 -1.59 -8.11
CA TYR A 203 8.27 -1.14 -7.08
C TYR A 203 6.85 -0.95 -7.59
N ILE A 204 6.66 -0.55 -8.85
CA ILE A 204 5.33 -0.57 -9.50
C ILE A 204 4.78 -1.99 -9.51
N LEU A 205 5.57 -2.99 -9.90
CA LEU A 205 5.16 -4.39 -9.92
C LEU A 205 4.96 -4.96 -8.51
N TYR A 206 5.78 -4.56 -7.54
CA TYR A 206 5.60 -4.95 -6.14
C TYR A 206 4.26 -4.46 -5.60
N VAL A 207 3.97 -3.15 -5.74
CA VAL A 207 2.70 -2.59 -5.26
C VAL A 207 1.52 -3.15 -6.05
N ALA A 208 1.66 -3.39 -7.36
CA ALA A 208 0.65 -4.09 -8.13
C ALA A 208 0.36 -5.48 -7.53
N THR A 209 1.40 -6.26 -7.17
CA THR A 209 1.23 -7.57 -6.53
C THR A 209 0.54 -7.45 -5.17
N GLU A 210 1.02 -6.57 -4.29
CA GLU A 210 0.51 -6.41 -2.92
C GLU A 210 -0.96 -5.96 -2.93
N THR A 211 -1.27 -4.88 -3.64
CA THR A 211 -2.61 -4.27 -3.64
C THR A 211 -3.64 -5.13 -4.37
N THR A 212 -3.25 -5.76 -5.47
CA THR A 212 -4.13 -6.67 -6.20
C THR A 212 -4.42 -7.92 -5.37
N THR A 213 -3.41 -8.49 -4.70
CA THR A 213 -3.62 -9.62 -3.78
C THR A 213 -4.62 -9.23 -2.70
N ALA A 214 -4.38 -8.14 -1.97
CA ALA A 214 -5.27 -7.67 -0.91
C ALA A 214 -6.70 -7.36 -1.40
N GLY A 215 -6.82 -6.85 -2.63
CA GLY A 215 -8.10 -6.48 -3.22
C GLY A 215 -8.93 -7.67 -3.70
N TRP A 216 -8.29 -8.74 -4.17
CA TRP A 216 -8.99 -9.82 -4.86
C TRP A 216 -9.08 -11.15 -4.08
N ILE A 217 -8.38 -11.30 -2.94
CA ILE A 217 -8.50 -12.49 -2.07
C ILE A 217 -9.97 -12.75 -1.70
N ALA A 218 -10.63 -11.78 -1.07
CA ALA A 218 -11.99 -11.98 -0.57
C ALA A 218 -13.00 -12.25 -1.70
N PRO A 219 -13.03 -11.48 -2.81
CA PRO A 219 -13.89 -11.79 -3.95
C PRO A 219 -13.67 -13.18 -4.54
N GLN A 220 -12.41 -13.58 -4.71
CA GLN A 220 -12.07 -14.89 -5.28
C GLN A 220 -12.52 -16.02 -4.36
N LEU A 221 -12.24 -15.95 -3.09
CA LEU A 221 -12.58 -16.98 -2.12
C LEU A 221 -14.10 -17.08 -1.91
N HIS A 222 -14.79 -15.92 -1.86
CA HIS A 222 -16.25 -15.90 -1.72
C HIS A 222 -16.95 -16.50 -2.95
N ARG A 223 -16.51 -16.17 -4.16
CA ARG A 223 -17.00 -16.79 -5.38
C ARG A 223 -16.61 -18.27 -5.49
N GLY A 224 -15.56 -18.69 -4.81
CA GLY A 224 -15.15 -20.09 -4.66
C GLY A 224 -15.97 -20.89 -3.64
N GLY A 225 -16.98 -20.27 -2.98
CA GLY A 225 -17.91 -20.92 -2.06
C GLY A 225 -17.66 -20.66 -0.58
N LEU A 226 -16.67 -19.89 -0.19
CA LEU A 226 -16.47 -19.52 1.20
C LEU A 226 -17.45 -18.41 1.62
N SER A 227 -17.81 -18.38 2.91
CA SER A 227 -18.60 -17.26 3.44
C SER A 227 -17.84 -15.93 3.30
N ALA A 228 -18.57 -14.83 3.14
CA ALA A 228 -17.96 -13.49 3.06
C ALA A 228 -17.11 -13.16 4.29
N SER A 229 -17.54 -13.60 5.48
CA SER A 229 -16.80 -13.41 6.72
C SER A 229 -15.47 -14.17 6.71
N LEU A 230 -15.46 -15.44 6.28
CA LEU A 230 -14.23 -16.23 6.22
C LEU A 230 -13.27 -15.69 5.16
N ALA A 231 -13.77 -15.28 3.99
CA ALA A 231 -12.97 -14.66 2.95
C ALA A 231 -12.32 -13.34 3.43
N SER A 232 -13.06 -12.51 4.18
CA SER A 232 -12.54 -11.30 4.81
C SER A 232 -11.49 -11.60 5.89
N ALA A 233 -11.72 -12.63 6.71
CA ALA A 233 -10.75 -13.07 7.72
C ALA A 233 -9.43 -13.55 7.10
N ILE A 234 -9.48 -14.22 5.95
CA ILE A 234 -8.28 -14.65 5.20
C ILE A 234 -7.55 -13.43 4.64
N THR A 235 -8.26 -12.40 4.18
CA THR A 235 -7.64 -11.12 3.80
C THR A 235 -6.96 -10.44 4.99
N ALA A 236 -7.56 -10.47 6.20
CA ALA A 236 -6.87 -10.04 7.42
C ALA A 236 -5.60 -10.88 7.69
N GLY A 237 -5.65 -12.18 7.43
CA GLY A 237 -4.50 -13.09 7.52
C GLY A 237 -3.36 -12.71 6.58
N PHE A 238 -3.65 -12.27 5.34
CA PHE A 238 -2.66 -11.74 4.41
C PHE A 238 -1.95 -10.51 5.01
N TRP A 239 -2.70 -9.54 5.52
CA TRP A 239 -2.14 -8.35 6.15
C TRP A 239 -1.36 -8.66 7.42
N LEU A 240 -1.83 -9.64 8.21
CA LEU A 240 -1.12 -10.12 9.40
C LEU A 240 0.22 -10.77 9.00
N GLY A 241 0.22 -11.62 7.98
CA GLY A 241 1.44 -12.22 7.43
C GLY A 241 2.46 -11.15 7.02
N LEU A 242 1.98 -10.11 6.31
CA LEU A 242 2.81 -8.99 5.88
C LEU A 242 3.34 -8.19 7.08
N ALA A 243 2.52 -7.92 8.09
CA ALA A 243 2.94 -7.22 9.31
C ALA A 243 3.99 -8.02 10.10
N VAL A 244 3.76 -9.32 10.31
CA VAL A 244 4.70 -10.22 11.01
C VAL A 244 6.03 -10.31 10.26
N GLY A 245 5.99 -10.49 8.94
CA GLY A 245 7.19 -10.52 8.12
C GLY A 245 8.01 -9.22 8.20
N ARG A 246 7.35 -8.05 8.25
CA ARG A 246 8.03 -6.74 8.44
C ARG A 246 8.71 -6.61 9.80
N VAL A 247 8.13 -7.17 10.86
CA VAL A 247 8.77 -7.20 12.19
C VAL A 247 10.05 -8.05 12.16
N LEU A 248 10.05 -9.13 11.40
CA LEU A 248 11.21 -10.03 11.25
C LEU A 248 12.28 -9.49 10.29
N ALA A 249 12.04 -8.35 9.62
CA ALA A 249 12.99 -7.75 8.67
C ALA A 249 14.36 -7.48 9.29
N GLY A 250 14.42 -6.86 10.47
CA GLY A 250 15.66 -6.53 11.16
C GLY A 250 16.52 -7.76 11.53
N PRO A 251 15.97 -8.78 12.17
CA PRO A 251 16.67 -10.05 12.38
C PRO A 251 17.13 -10.72 11.09
N ALA A 252 16.29 -10.75 10.04
CA ALA A 252 16.62 -11.38 8.77
C ALA A 252 17.80 -10.70 8.05
N GLU A 253 17.87 -9.36 8.10
CA GLU A 253 18.96 -8.57 7.51
C GLU A 253 20.33 -8.86 8.13
N ARG A 254 20.37 -9.27 9.40
CA ARG A 254 21.63 -9.62 10.08
C ARG A 254 22.30 -10.86 9.50
N HIS A 255 21.54 -11.77 8.89
CA HIS A 255 22.01 -13.06 8.42
C HIS A 255 21.99 -13.19 6.88
N HIS A 256 21.25 -12.32 6.19
CA HIS A 256 21.06 -12.40 4.75
C HIS A 256 21.18 -11.04 4.07
N SER A 257 21.71 -11.01 2.84
CA SER A 257 21.78 -9.78 2.06
C SER A 257 20.38 -9.34 1.60
N GLN A 258 20.17 -8.03 1.48
CA GLN A 258 18.88 -7.42 1.07
C GLN A 258 18.39 -7.99 -0.26
N ARG A 259 19.30 -8.14 -1.25
CA ARG A 259 18.99 -8.73 -2.55
C ARG A 259 18.47 -10.17 -2.44
N ARG A 260 19.07 -11.01 -1.56
CA ARG A 260 18.61 -12.39 -1.34
C ARG A 260 17.21 -12.39 -0.74
N LEU A 261 16.96 -11.55 0.29
CA LEU A 261 15.66 -11.46 0.94
C LEU A 261 14.56 -11.01 -0.03
N VAL A 262 14.83 -10.02 -0.89
CA VAL A 262 13.88 -9.56 -1.92
C VAL A 262 13.54 -10.67 -2.91
N LEU A 263 14.57 -11.30 -3.49
CA LEU A 263 14.37 -12.31 -4.52
C LEU A 263 13.73 -13.60 -3.97
N THR A 264 14.15 -14.06 -2.79
CA THR A 264 13.53 -15.24 -2.16
C THR A 264 12.07 -14.95 -1.79
N GLY A 265 11.75 -13.76 -1.23
CA GLY A 265 10.39 -13.39 -0.91
C GLY A 265 9.47 -13.39 -2.14
N LEU A 266 9.92 -12.80 -3.25
CA LEU A 266 9.15 -12.80 -4.51
C LEU A 266 9.02 -14.19 -5.13
N GLY A 267 10.08 -15.00 -5.09
CA GLY A 267 10.04 -16.39 -5.57
C GLY A 267 9.04 -17.24 -4.77
N PHE A 268 9.04 -17.13 -3.45
CA PHE A 268 8.05 -17.79 -2.60
C PHE A 268 6.63 -17.27 -2.84
N ALA A 269 6.42 -15.95 -2.98
CA ALA A 269 5.12 -15.39 -3.29
C ALA A 269 4.58 -15.94 -4.61
N ALA A 270 5.40 -16.00 -5.66
CA ALA A 270 5.01 -16.60 -6.94
C ALA A 270 4.64 -18.07 -6.82
N ALA A 271 5.44 -18.86 -6.11
CA ALA A 271 5.18 -20.29 -5.89
C ALA A 271 3.89 -20.52 -5.09
N LEU A 272 3.63 -19.71 -4.06
CA LEU A 272 2.40 -19.78 -3.27
C LEU A 272 1.17 -19.40 -4.09
N CYS A 273 1.26 -18.37 -4.95
CA CYS A 273 0.17 -18.01 -5.87
C CYS A 273 -0.09 -19.11 -6.91
N ALA A 274 0.96 -19.72 -7.47
CA ALA A 274 0.81 -20.86 -8.35
C ALA A 274 0.17 -22.07 -7.63
N GLY A 275 0.56 -22.35 -6.39
CA GLY A 275 -0.09 -23.34 -5.54
C GLY A 275 -1.56 -23.03 -5.26
N ALA A 276 -1.90 -21.77 -5.02
CA ALA A 276 -3.28 -21.32 -4.80
C ALA A 276 -4.17 -21.54 -6.04
N TYR A 277 -3.60 -21.46 -7.24
CA TYR A 277 -4.28 -21.78 -8.49
C TYR A 277 -4.47 -23.29 -8.69
N ALA A 278 -3.42 -24.06 -8.46
CA ALA A 278 -3.37 -25.49 -8.75
C ALA A 278 -4.12 -26.37 -7.74
N THR A 279 -4.26 -25.88 -6.51
CA THR A 279 -4.82 -26.66 -5.39
C THR A 279 -5.98 -25.89 -4.74
N GLY A 280 -6.88 -26.56 -4.06
CA GLY A 280 -7.92 -25.91 -3.23
C GLY A 280 -7.37 -25.22 -1.96
N ALA A 281 -6.05 -25.10 -1.81
CA ALA A 281 -5.39 -24.59 -0.61
C ALA A 281 -5.24 -23.07 -0.55
N ALA A 282 -5.81 -22.33 -1.52
CA ALA A 282 -5.75 -20.86 -1.58
C ALA A 282 -6.01 -20.17 -0.23
N PRO A 283 -7.01 -20.56 0.60
CA PRO A 283 -7.25 -19.94 1.89
C PRO A 283 -6.06 -19.97 2.85
N TYR A 284 -5.25 -21.02 2.81
CA TYR A 284 -4.07 -21.20 3.67
C TYR A 284 -2.82 -20.53 3.09
N LEU A 285 -2.77 -20.39 1.77
CA LEU A 285 -1.59 -19.87 1.07
C LEU A 285 -1.55 -18.34 1.06
N TYR A 286 -2.67 -17.63 1.00
CA TYR A 286 -2.69 -16.17 0.95
C TYR A 286 -2.05 -15.47 2.17
N PRO A 287 -2.24 -15.91 3.42
CA PRO A 287 -1.49 -15.36 4.55
C PRO A 287 0.03 -15.51 4.39
N LEU A 288 0.48 -16.63 3.80
CA LEU A 288 1.90 -16.88 3.51
C LEU A 288 2.41 -16.01 2.35
N VAL A 289 1.57 -15.68 1.37
CA VAL A 289 1.91 -14.69 0.31
C VAL A 289 2.20 -13.34 0.96
N GLY A 290 1.35 -12.88 1.89
CA GLY A 290 1.59 -11.64 2.64
C GLY A 290 2.92 -11.66 3.37
N PHE A 291 3.22 -12.74 4.08
CA PHE A 291 4.50 -12.93 4.77
C PHE A 291 5.70 -12.88 3.81
N SER A 292 5.58 -13.54 2.65
CA SER A 292 6.65 -13.58 1.64
C SER A 292 6.93 -12.21 1.01
N LEU A 293 5.90 -11.38 0.80
CA LEU A 293 6.02 -10.03 0.25
C LEU A 293 6.55 -9.00 1.27
N ALA A 294 6.50 -9.30 2.56
CA ALA A 294 6.77 -8.35 3.64
C ALA A 294 8.14 -7.68 3.57
N LEU A 295 9.18 -8.42 3.18
CA LEU A 295 10.57 -7.95 3.13
C LEU A 295 10.91 -7.21 1.84
N VAL A 296 10.09 -7.35 0.79
CA VAL A 296 10.41 -6.80 -0.54
C VAL A 296 10.54 -5.27 -0.49
N TYR A 297 9.56 -4.58 0.12
CA TYR A 297 9.58 -3.12 0.21
C TYR A 297 10.77 -2.59 1.02
N PRO A 298 10.96 -2.95 2.31
CA PRO A 298 12.02 -2.37 3.12
C PRO A 298 13.42 -2.77 2.61
N MET A 299 13.63 -4.04 2.25
CA MET A 299 14.93 -4.53 1.80
C MET A 299 15.28 -4.00 0.41
N GLY A 300 14.31 -3.85 -0.48
CA GLY A 300 14.53 -3.23 -1.78
C GLY A 300 14.96 -1.76 -1.65
N LEU A 301 14.36 -1.01 -0.71
CA LEU A 301 14.74 0.38 -0.47
C LEU A 301 16.16 0.51 0.11
N ILE A 302 16.53 -0.36 1.05
CA ILE A 302 17.89 -0.43 1.57
C ILE A 302 18.87 -0.79 0.45
N TRP A 303 18.51 -1.74 -0.41
CA TRP A 303 19.33 -2.11 -1.56
C TRP A 303 19.53 -0.94 -2.53
N TYR A 304 18.46 -0.19 -2.87
CA TYR A 304 18.56 1.01 -3.69
C TYR A 304 19.50 2.05 -3.09
N THR A 305 19.32 2.38 -1.81
CA THR A 305 20.14 3.39 -1.12
C THR A 305 21.59 2.97 -0.94
N ALA A 306 21.87 1.66 -0.90
CA ALA A 306 23.23 1.13 -0.93
C ALA A 306 23.90 1.30 -2.32
N LEU A 307 23.13 1.22 -3.41
CA LEU A 307 23.62 1.44 -4.77
C LEU A 307 23.82 2.93 -5.09
N ILE A 308 22.95 3.80 -4.58
CA ILE A 308 23.00 5.24 -4.80
C ILE A 308 22.83 5.95 -3.45
N PRO A 309 23.91 6.07 -2.65
CA PRO A 309 23.88 6.81 -1.39
C PRO A 309 23.46 8.27 -1.61
N HIS A 310 22.73 8.81 -0.65
CA HIS A 310 22.27 10.22 -0.61
C HIS A 310 21.28 10.64 -1.72
N ASP A 311 20.71 9.69 -2.50
CA ASP A 311 19.70 9.98 -3.53
C ASP A 311 18.28 10.10 -2.96
N GLY A 312 18.07 11.10 -2.12
CA GLY A 312 16.74 11.36 -1.52
C GLY A 312 15.66 11.69 -2.55
N ASP A 313 16.02 12.32 -3.70
CA ASP A 313 15.07 12.59 -4.78
C ASP A 313 14.67 11.30 -5.50
N GLY A 314 15.63 10.39 -5.71
CA GLY A 314 15.35 9.07 -6.25
C GLY A 314 14.41 8.27 -5.36
N VAL A 315 14.64 8.27 -4.04
CA VAL A 315 13.75 7.61 -3.06
C VAL A 315 12.34 8.22 -3.09
N ALA A 316 12.22 9.56 -3.13
CA ALA A 316 10.92 10.22 -3.22
C ALA A 316 10.18 9.86 -4.51
N LEU A 317 10.92 9.79 -5.64
CA LEU A 317 10.36 9.39 -6.92
C LEU A 317 9.94 7.91 -6.94
N LEU A 318 10.70 7.01 -6.29
CA LEU A 318 10.31 5.61 -6.11
C LEU A 318 8.97 5.51 -5.37
N ILE A 319 8.82 6.23 -4.25
CA ILE A 319 7.60 6.23 -3.43
C ILE A 319 6.41 6.79 -4.22
N LEU A 320 6.61 7.84 -5.02
CA LEU A 320 5.56 8.38 -5.88
C LEU A 320 5.17 7.38 -6.98
N CYS A 321 6.16 6.87 -7.71
CA CYS A 321 5.89 6.01 -8.87
C CYS A 321 5.28 4.66 -8.48
N MET A 322 5.60 4.11 -7.29
CA MET A 322 5.01 2.84 -6.85
C MET A 322 3.48 2.90 -6.72
N MET A 323 2.90 4.09 -6.46
CA MET A 323 1.44 4.27 -6.42
C MET A 323 0.76 3.90 -7.74
N ALA A 324 1.47 4.03 -8.88
CA ALA A 324 0.98 3.57 -10.17
C ALA A 324 0.73 2.05 -10.19
N GLY A 325 1.46 1.27 -9.38
CA GLY A 325 1.21 -0.16 -9.23
C GLY A 325 -0.18 -0.46 -8.65
N GLY A 326 -0.61 0.35 -7.68
CA GLY A 326 -1.96 0.24 -7.11
C GLY A 326 -3.08 0.59 -8.10
N VAL A 327 -2.77 1.39 -9.14
CA VAL A 327 -3.70 1.66 -10.25
C VAL A 327 -3.69 0.51 -11.25
N ILE A 328 -2.50 0.13 -11.72
CA ILE A 328 -2.32 -0.80 -12.85
C ILE A 328 -2.66 -2.23 -12.45
N GLY A 329 -2.24 -2.68 -11.28
CA GLY A 329 -2.43 -4.06 -10.83
C GLY A 329 -3.92 -4.45 -10.77
N PRO A 330 -4.76 -3.77 -9.97
CA PRO A 330 -6.18 -4.07 -9.89
C PRO A 330 -6.93 -3.86 -11.22
N ALA A 331 -6.50 -2.89 -12.06
CA ALA A 331 -7.09 -2.69 -13.39
C ALA A 331 -6.84 -3.90 -14.31
N ILE A 332 -5.59 -4.39 -14.37
CA ILE A 332 -5.26 -5.61 -15.13
C ILE A 332 -6.04 -6.80 -14.59
N GLU A 333 -6.11 -6.96 -13.26
CA GLU A 333 -6.87 -8.05 -12.64
C GLU A 333 -8.34 -8.01 -13.03
N SER A 334 -8.97 -6.82 -12.97
CA SER A 334 -10.37 -6.64 -13.39
C SER A 334 -10.60 -7.10 -14.84
N VAL A 335 -9.69 -6.74 -15.76
CA VAL A 335 -9.75 -7.19 -17.16
C VAL A 335 -9.56 -8.71 -17.28
N MET A 336 -8.59 -9.28 -16.56
CA MET A 336 -8.34 -10.71 -16.57
C MET A 336 -9.52 -11.50 -15.99
N VAL A 337 -10.11 -11.04 -14.89
CA VAL A 337 -11.31 -11.67 -14.31
C VAL A 337 -12.52 -11.55 -15.24
N SER A 338 -12.69 -10.42 -15.94
CA SER A 338 -13.75 -10.25 -16.95
C SER A 338 -13.61 -11.23 -18.10
N SER A 339 -12.38 -11.50 -18.56
CA SER A 339 -12.11 -12.33 -19.73
C SER A 339 -12.05 -13.82 -19.42
N PHE A 340 -11.50 -14.20 -18.27
CA PHE A 340 -11.16 -15.60 -17.93
C PHE A 340 -11.88 -16.11 -16.66
N GLY A 341 -12.65 -15.24 -16.00
CA GLY A 341 -13.35 -15.56 -14.75
C GLY A 341 -12.47 -15.49 -13.52
N ILE A 342 -13.11 -15.58 -12.35
CA ILE A 342 -12.49 -15.32 -11.03
C ILE A 342 -11.34 -16.28 -10.68
N ARG A 343 -11.28 -17.46 -11.30
CA ARG A 343 -10.22 -18.46 -11.05
C ARG A 343 -8.85 -18.00 -11.52
N VAL A 344 -8.78 -17.00 -12.41
CA VAL A 344 -7.50 -16.49 -12.93
C VAL A 344 -6.70 -15.69 -11.89
N VAL A 345 -7.36 -15.21 -10.82
CA VAL A 345 -6.76 -14.33 -9.81
C VAL A 345 -5.38 -14.81 -9.32
N PRO A 346 -5.19 -16.03 -8.80
CA PRO A 346 -3.89 -16.45 -8.33
C PRO A 346 -2.83 -16.52 -9.43
N LEU A 347 -3.24 -16.80 -10.69
CA LEU A 347 -2.32 -16.87 -11.83
C LEU A 347 -1.78 -15.49 -12.22
N VAL A 348 -2.63 -14.46 -12.22
CA VAL A 348 -2.22 -13.06 -12.48
C VAL A 348 -1.29 -12.57 -11.37
N LEU A 349 -1.60 -12.88 -10.11
CA LEU A 349 -0.74 -12.56 -8.96
C LEU A 349 0.64 -13.24 -9.08
N CYS A 350 0.67 -14.50 -9.50
CA CYS A 350 1.90 -15.21 -9.81
C CYS A 350 2.70 -14.50 -10.91
N GLY A 351 2.01 -14.06 -11.99
CA GLY A 351 2.61 -13.30 -13.09
C GLY A 351 3.23 -11.98 -12.62
N PHE A 352 2.55 -11.22 -11.80
CA PHE A 352 3.09 -9.98 -11.21
C PHE A 352 4.31 -10.26 -10.33
N ALA A 353 4.25 -11.28 -9.46
CA ALA A 353 5.36 -11.64 -8.59
C ALA A 353 6.59 -12.09 -9.39
N LEU A 354 6.41 -12.88 -10.46
CA LEU A 354 7.49 -13.31 -11.36
C LEU A 354 8.06 -12.14 -12.16
N ALA A 355 7.23 -11.24 -12.68
CA ALA A 355 7.68 -10.04 -13.37
C ALA A 355 8.50 -9.14 -12.43
N CYS A 356 8.02 -8.92 -11.20
CA CYS A 356 8.73 -8.19 -10.16
C CYS A 356 10.07 -8.85 -9.82
N PHE A 357 10.09 -10.17 -9.65
CA PHE A 357 11.30 -10.96 -9.45
C PHE A 357 12.31 -10.74 -10.59
N GLY A 358 11.87 -10.84 -11.84
CA GLY A 358 12.73 -10.65 -13.02
C GLY A 358 13.35 -9.26 -13.08
N VAL A 359 12.56 -8.21 -12.77
CA VAL A 359 13.06 -6.83 -12.75
C VAL A 359 14.05 -6.63 -11.60
N PHE A 360 13.78 -7.08 -10.38
CA PHE A 360 14.75 -7.04 -9.29
C PHE A 360 16.00 -7.88 -9.58
N ALA A 361 15.85 -9.06 -10.18
CA ALA A 361 17.00 -9.88 -10.58
C ALA A 361 17.90 -9.15 -11.59
N SER A 362 17.30 -8.34 -12.50
CA SER A 362 18.08 -7.51 -13.42
C SER A 362 18.92 -6.44 -12.70
N ALA A 363 18.53 -6.02 -11.48
CA ALA A 363 19.30 -5.07 -10.66
C ALA A 363 20.59 -5.67 -10.10
N LEU A 364 20.75 -7.00 -10.09
CA LEU A 364 21.98 -7.67 -9.66
C LEU A 364 23.20 -7.23 -10.49
N ARG A 365 23.01 -6.85 -11.75
CA ARG A 365 24.06 -6.32 -12.63
C ARG A 365 24.73 -5.04 -12.12
N PHE A 366 24.02 -4.28 -11.28
CA PHE A 366 24.51 -3.03 -10.68
C PHE A 366 25.15 -3.26 -9.31
N THR A 367 24.95 -4.43 -8.73
CA THR A 367 25.43 -4.75 -7.38
C THR A 367 26.85 -5.26 -7.46
N PRO A 368 27.82 -4.72 -6.70
CA PRO A 368 29.16 -5.29 -6.61
C PRO A 368 29.07 -6.77 -6.26
N ARG A 369 29.86 -7.60 -6.95
CA ARG A 369 30.01 -9.01 -6.54
C ARG A 369 30.73 -9.00 -5.19
N ASP A 370 30.07 -9.47 -4.14
CA ASP A 370 30.75 -9.70 -2.88
C ASP A 370 31.94 -10.59 -3.18
N ARG A 371 33.15 -10.11 -2.90
CA ARG A 371 34.30 -11.01 -2.82
C ARG A 371 33.96 -11.98 -1.70
N ALA A 372 33.82 -13.26 -2.07
CA ALA A 372 33.51 -14.38 -1.18
C ALA A 372 34.51 -14.46 -0.03
#